data_25ea0d00a33658d9a99ddfb572919080
#
_entry.id   25ea0d00a33658d9a99ddfb572919080
#
_cell.length_a   1.000
_cell.length_b   1.000
_cell.length_c   1.000
_cell.angle_alpha   90.00
_cell.angle_beta   90.00
_cell.angle_gamma   90.00
#
_symmetry.space_group_name_H-M   'P 1'
#
loop_
_entity.id
_entity.type
_entity.pdbx_description
1 polymer ?
#
loop_
_entity_poly.entity_id
_entity_poly.type
_entity_poly.pdbx_seq_one_letter_code
_entity_poly.pdbx_strand_id
1 'polypeptide(L)'
;NAVSAYVKLYPTDRFFSVLPLHHTYESTIGFLLPIANGASIAVCEGLRYIVPNLQESKPTAVLTVPLLVESIYKKINETIRKSHKEKIVNSMIHITNGLKSVGIDIKKKVFKEIYDNLGGNIRIIVSAAAPIDKKVGKWLEDIGILFLQGYGLTETAPISALTPEYKPMCGSAGKAVVQAQIKVDHPNEKGEGEIMIKSPTLMLGYYEDEEATKEAIEPDGYFHSGDIGYIDDEGYIFITGRSKNVIVTQNGKNIYPEEIEMLLDKIPEIKEVMVYGKSPEGEEAKRKDDKELIITARVIPDKEKIEELHGDISDDEIKKIIWEQIKVVNKKLTSYKAVKALELKEGEFEKTSTMKIKRYKELQKDKK
;
A
#
# COMPACT_ATOMS: atom_id res chain seq x y z
N ASN A 1 -1.38 -18.77 14.56
CA ASN A 1 -2.24 -19.65 13.75
C ASN A 1 -3.45 -18.95 13.12
N ALA A 2 -3.73 -17.68 13.44
CA ALA A 2 -4.82 -16.94 12.82
C ALA A 2 -4.63 -16.77 11.29
N VAL A 3 -3.39 -16.57 10.83
CA VAL A 3 -3.04 -16.46 9.41
C VAL A 3 -3.22 -17.79 8.68
N SER A 4 -2.87 -18.91 9.31
CA SER A 4 -2.95 -20.25 8.69
C SER A 4 -4.39 -20.68 8.37
N ALA A 5 -5.40 -20.03 8.94
CA ALA A 5 -6.81 -20.25 8.56
C ALA A 5 -7.16 -19.60 7.21
N TYR A 6 -6.41 -18.59 6.79
CA TYR A 6 -6.63 -17.85 5.55
C TYR A 6 -5.69 -18.24 4.43
N VAL A 7 -4.50 -18.75 4.77
CA VAL A 7 -3.43 -19.07 3.82
C VAL A 7 -2.81 -20.41 4.19
N LYS A 8 -2.77 -21.33 3.24
CA LYS A 8 -2.07 -22.62 3.40
C LYS A 8 -0.57 -22.43 3.27
N LEU A 9 0.14 -22.81 4.34
CA LEU A 9 1.60 -22.83 4.39
C LEU A 9 2.07 -24.28 4.46
N TYR A 10 3.18 -24.54 3.81
CA TYR A 10 3.74 -25.90 3.71
C TYR A 10 5.18 -25.92 4.25
N PRO A 11 5.64 -27.03 4.86
CA PRO A 11 7.04 -27.20 5.25
C PRO A 11 8.04 -27.04 4.09
N THR A 12 7.56 -27.24 2.86
CA THR A 12 8.35 -27.05 1.62
C THR A 12 8.43 -25.59 1.19
N ASP A 13 7.69 -24.68 1.83
CA ASP A 13 7.76 -23.27 1.49
C ASP A 13 9.11 -22.67 1.88
N ARG A 14 9.50 -21.68 1.11
CA ARG A 14 10.64 -20.81 1.39
C ARG A 14 10.19 -19.37 1.34
N PHE A 15 10.30 -18.69 2.47
CA PHE A 15 9.95 -17.30 2.60
C PHE A 15 11.15 -16.43 2.24
N PHE A 16 10.92 -15.33 1.53
CA PHE A 16 11.92 -14.32 1.24
C PHE A 16 11.77 -13.16 2.20
N SER A 17 12.74 -13.01 3.09
CA SER A 17 12.81 -11.95 4.11
C SER A 17 13.54 -10.74 3.54
N VAL A 18 12.83 -9.68 3.22
CA VAL A 18 13.35 -8.46 2.59
C VAL A 18 13.08 -7.21 3.42
N LEU A 19 12.16 -7.29 4.38
CA LEU A 19 11.81 -6.20 5.26
C LEU A 19 12.67 -6.19 6.53
N PRO A 20 12.78 -5.06 7.24
CA PRO A 20 13.55 -5.00 8.48
C PRO A 20 12.98 -5.91 9.57
N LEU A 21 13.81 -6.82 10.10
CA LEU A 21 13.39 -7.83 11.07
C LEU A 21 12.93 -7.23 12.41
N HIS A 22 13.34 -6.00 12.74
CA HIS A 22 12.85 -5.29 13.94
C HIS A 22 11.40 -4.79 13.79
N HIS A 23 10.83 -4.82 12.58
CA HIS A 23 9.45 -4.49 12.35
C HIS A 23 8.55 -5.69 12.64
N THR A 24 7.47 -5.48 13.41
CA THR A 24 6.55 -6.56 13.84
C THR A 24 6.00 -7.39 12.69
N TYR A 25 5.75 -6.77 11.53
CA TYR A 25 5.27 -7.46 10.34
C TYR A 25 6.29 -8.51 9.85
N GLU A 26 7.56 -8.13 9.71
CA GLU A 26 8.59 -9.07 9.27
C GLU A 26 8.92 -10.09 10.35
N SER A 27 9.11 -9.67 11.61
CA SER A 27 9.47 -10.59 12.69
C SER A 27 8.40 -11.66 12.94
N THR A 28 7.12 -11.28 12.87
CA THR A 28 6.03 -12.24 13.17
C THR A 28 5.66 -13.06 11.94
N ILE A 29 5.40 -12.40 10.80
CA ILE A 29 4.84 -13.08 9.61
C ILE A 29 5.96 -13.58 8.67
N GLY A 30 7.08 -12.85 8.57
CA GLY A 30 8.20 -13.23 7.72
C GLY A 30 9.20 -14.18 8.38
N PHE A 31 9.25 -14.21 9.72
CA PHE A 31 10.23 -15.01 10.45
C PHE A 31 9.59 -16.07 11.34
N LEU A 32 8.80 -15.70 12.35
CA LEU A 32 8.23 -16.67 13.30
C LEU A 32 7.19 -17.60 12.67
N LEU A 33 6.32 -17.08 11.79
CA LEU A 33 5.29 -17.88 11.14
C LEU A 33 5.86 -18.99 10.23
N PRO A 34 6.87 -18.73 9.35
CA PRO A 34 7.52 -19.81 8.58
C PRO A 34 8.13 -20.87 9.48
N ILE A 35 8.87 -20.47 10.52
CA ILE A 35 9.48 -21.42 11.48
C ILE A 35 8.41 -22.30 12.13
N ALA A 36 7.31 -21.71 12.60
CA ALA A 36 6.20 -22.44 13.21
C ALA A 36 5.51 -23.43 12.25
N ASN A 37 5.66 -23.24 10.93
CA ASN A 37 5.12 -24.13 9.90
C ASN A 37 6.19 -25.07 9.29
N GLY A 38 7.42 -25.09 9.82
CA GLY A 38 8.52 -25.91 9.32
C GLY A 38 9.08 -25.44 7.98
N ALA A 39 8.74 -24.22 7.54
CA ALA A 39 9.22 -23.64 6.29
C ALA A 39 10.62 -23.02 6.46
N SER A 40 11.35 -22.87 5.35
CA SER A 40 12.65 -22.21 5.33
C SER A 40 12.54 -20.70 5.07
N ILE A 41 13.58 -19.96 5.46
CA ILE A 41 13.68 -18.51 5.25
C ILE A 41 14.97 -18.22 4.49
N ALA A 42 14.87 -17.41 3.43
CA ALA A 42 16.00 -16.83 2.72
C ALA A 42 16.04 -15.32 3.02
N VAL A 43 17.13 -14.88 3.61
CA VAL A 43 17.31 -13.47 3.99
C VAL A 43 17.95 -12.71 2.85
N CYS A 44 17.36 -11.55 2.48
CA CYS A 44 17.89 -10.67 1.46
C CYS A 44 19.08 -9.87 2.01
N GLU A 45 20.17 -9.82 1.27
CA GLU A 45 21.40 -9.09 1.63
C GLU A 45 21.22 -7.57 1.58
N GLY A 46 20.14 -7.09 0.98
CA GLY A 46 19.77 -5.67 0.88
C GLY A 46 19.03 -5.34 -0.41
N LEU A 47 18.46 -4.13 -0.49
CA LEU A 47 17.55 -3.74 -1.58
C LEU A 47 18.18 -3.87 -2.98
N ARG A 48 19.49 -3.69 -3.10
CA ARG A 48 20.21 -3.83 -4.37
C ARG A 48 20.31 -5.29 -4.85
N TYR A 49 20.16 -6.24 -3.93
CA TYR A 49 20.34 -7.68 -4.19
C TYR A 49 19.01 -8.44 -4.29
N ILE A 50 17.86 -7.74 -4.27
CA ILE A 50 16.55 -8.39 -4.29
C ILE A 50 16.43 -9.38 -5.47
N VAL A 51 16.70 -8.94 -6.70
CA VAL A 51 16.56 -9.80 -7.88
C VAL A 51 17.56 -10.95 -7.87
N PRO A 52 18.90 -10.73 -7.67
CA PRO A 52 19.85 -11.81 -7.54
C PRO A 52 19.47 -12.82 -6.43
N ASN A 53 19.11 -12.33 -5.25
CA ASN A 53 18.76 -13.22 -4.14
C ASN A 53 17.43 -13.96 -4.35
N LEU A 54 16.44 -13.38 -5.05
CA LEU A 54 15.24 -14.10 -5.48
C LEU A 54 15.60 -15.26 -6.43
N GLN A 55 16.47 -15.02 -7.41
CA GLN A 55 16.90 -16.03 -8.39
C GLN A 55 17.71 -17.17 -7.74
N GLU A 56 18.59 -16.83 -6.79
CA GLU A 56 19.41 -17.80 -6.06
C GLU A 56 18.58 -18.62 -5.09
N SER A 57 17.79 -17.97 -4.24
CA SER A 57 17.05 -18.63 -3.17
C SER A 57 15.77 -19.31 -3.63
N LYS A 58 15.24 -18.91 -4.79
CA LYS A 58 14.02 -19.48 -5.40
C LYS A 58 12.85 -19.59 -4.41
N PRO A 59 12.41 -18.51 -3.79
CA PRO A 59 11.40 -18.55 -2.76
C PRO A 59 10.02 -18.92 -3.33
N THR A 60 9.13 -19.39 -2.46
CA THR A 60 7.73 -19.68 -2.78
C THR A 60 6.79 -18.59 -2.26
N ALA A 61 7.20 -17.88 -1.22
CA ALA A 61 6.42 -16.82 -0.57
C ALA A 61 7.29 -15.57 -0.35
N VAL A 62 6.71 -14.40 -0.63
CA VAL A 62 7.38 -13.10 -0.43
C VAL A 62 6.46 -12.21 0.40
N LEU A 63 6.98 -11.74 1.55
CA LEU A 63 6.36 -10.64 2.29
C LEU A 63 6.95 -9.32 1.81
N THR A 64 6.08 -8.34 1.61
CA THR A 64 6.52 -7.10 0.99
C THR A 64 5.61 -5.92 1.37
N VAL A 65 5.99 -4.75 0.88
CA VAL A 65 5.20 -3.51 0.96
C VAL A 65 4.82 -3.07 -0.46
N PRO A 66 3.75 -2.26 -0.63
CA PRO A 66 3.27 -1.84 -1.94
C PRO A 66 4.35 -1.29 -2.86
N LEU A 67 5.18 -0.37 -2.35
CA LEU A 67 6.26 0.26 -3.11
C LEU A 67 7.19 -0.76 -3.82
N LEU A 68 7.51 -1.87 -3.15
CA LEU A 68 8.38 -2.90 -3.73
C LEU A 68 7.66 -3.68 -4.82
N VAL A 69 6.41 -4.08 -4.58
CA VAL A 69 5.60 -4.81 -5.58
C VAL A 69 5.35 -3.95 -6.82
N GLU A 70 5.02 -2.68 -6.62
CA GLU A 70 4.79 -1.72 -7.71
C GLU A 70 6.05 -1.46 -8.53
N SER A 71 7.21 -1.37 -7.86
CA SER A 71 8.51 -1.24 -8.53
C SER A 71 8.83 -2.48 -9.39
N ILE A 72 8.58 -3.68 -8.87
CA ILE A 72 8.75 -4.94 -9.62
C ILE A 72 7.79 -4.96 -10.83
N TYR A 73 6.52 -4.64 -10.60
CA TYR A 73 5.51 -4.56 -11.65
C TYR A 73 5.91 -3.56 -12.76
N LYS A 74 6.32 -2.35 -12.38
CA LYS A 74 6.76 -1.29 -13.29
C LYS A 74 7.93 -1.78 -14.14
N LYS A 75 8.96 -2.35 -13.51
CA LYS A 75 10.16 -2.85 -14.20
C LYS A 75 9.85 -3.98 -15.19
N ILE A 76 9.01 -4.93 -14.81
CA ILE A 76 8.58 -6.02 -15.70
C ILE A 76 7.81 -5.46 -16.90
N ASN A 77 6.85 -4.56 -16.67
CA ASN A 77 6.05 -3.98 -17.76
C ASN A 77 6.88 -3.09 -18.68
N GLU A 78 7.87 -2.36 -18.16
CA GLU A 78 8.82 -1.62 -18.99
C GLU A 78 9.65 -2.56 -19.90
N THR A 79 10.08 -3.71 -19.38
CA THR A 79 10.79 -4.72 -20.18
C THR A 79 9.89 -5.31 -21.27
N ILE A 80 8.63 -5.61 -20.93
CA ILE A 80 7.61 -6.09 -21.90
C ILE A 80 7.39 -5.04 -22.99
N ARG A 81 7.29 -3.76 -22.63
CA ARG A 81 7.12 -2.65 -23.56
C ARG A 81 8.32 -2.47 -24.49
N LYS A 82 9.53 -2.44 -23.93
CA LYS A 82 10.78 -2.32 -24.70
C LYS A 82 10.98 -3.48 -25.69
N SER A 83 10.46 -4.67 -25.36
CA SER A 83 10.48 -5.83 -26.26
C SER A 83 9.27 -5.91 -27.21
N HIS A 84 8.39 -4.91 -27.24
CA HIS A 84 7.16 -4.86 -28.05
C HIS A 84 6.22 -6.05 -27.86
N LYS A 85 6.26 -6.71 -26.68
CA LYS A 85 5.46 -7.92 -26.37
C LYS A 85 4.14 -7.59 -25.66
N GLU A 86 3.74 -6.34 -25.46
CA GLU A 86 2.55 -5.96 -24.68
C GLU A 86 1.25 -6.64 -25.19
N LYS A 87 1.01 -6.60 -26.51
CA LYS A 87 -0.17 -7.23 -27.13
C LYS A 87 -0.18 -8.75 -26.91
N ILE A 88 0.99 -9.38 -27.00
CA ILE A 88 1.14 -10.83 -26.81
C ILE A 88 0.83 -11.18 -25.35
N VAL A 89 1.46 -10.49 -24.39
CA VAL A 89 1.24 -10.73 -22.95
C VAL A 89 -0.23 -10.53 -22.59
N ASN A 90 -0.87 -9.45 -23.04
CA ASN A 90 -2.29 -9.20 -22.78
C ASN A 90 -3.19 -10.30 -23.38
N SER A 91 -2.92 -10.74 -24.62
CA SER A 91 -3.66 -11.86 -25.23
C SER A 91 -3.48 -13.17 -24.45
N MET A 92 -2.25 -13.45 -24.00
CA MET A 92 -1.96 -14.63 -23.17
C MET A 92 -2.67 -14.58 -21.82
N ILE A 93 -2.78 -13.41 -21.18
CA ILE A 93 -3.57 -13.21 -19.95
C ILE A 93 -5.04 -13.59 -20.21
N HIS A 94 -5.65 -13.08 -21.28
CA HIS A 94 -7.04 -13.40 -21.60
C HIS A 94 -7.24 -14.92 -21.86
N ILE A 95 -6.37 -15.55 -22.64
CA ILE A 95 -6.43 -16.96 -22.95
C ILE A 95 -6.28 -17.82 -21.67
N THR A 96 -5.25 -17.53 -20.86
CA THR A 96 -4.99 -18.30 -19.64
C THR A 96 -6.06 -18.11 -18.57
N ASN A 97 -6.67 -16.92 -18.48
CA ASN A 97 -7.82 -16.69 -17.61
C ASN A 97 -9.06 -17.49 -18.08
N GLY A 98 -9.31 -17.54 -19.39
CA GLY A 98 -10.37 -18.37 -19.95
C GLY A 98 -10.14 -19.86 -19.70
N LEU A 99 -8.92 -20.37 -19.84
CA LEU A 99 -8.58 -21.77 -19.54
C LEU A 99 -8.73 -22.08 -18.04
N LYS A 100 -8.31 -21.16 -17.16
CA LYS A 100 -8.46 -21.32 -15.72
C LYS A 100 -9.92 -21.42 -15.29
N SER A 101 -10.85 -20.71 -15.96
CA SER A 101 -12.29 -20.78 -15.67
C SER A 101 -12.90 -22.16 -15.93
N VAL A 102 -12.25 -22.97 -16.78
CA VAL A 102 -12.63 -24.36 -17.05
C VAL A 102 -11.70 -25.38 -16.37
N GLY A 103 -10.93 -24.95 -15.37
CA GLY A 103 -10.09 -25.81 -14.52
C GLY A 103 -8.69 -26.10 -15.06
N ILE A 104 -8.27 -25.48 -16.17
CA ILE A 104 -6.94 -25.68 -16.77
C ILE A 104 -6.04 -24.46 -16.43
N ASP A 105 -5.13 -24.62 -15.47
CA ASP A 105 -4.18 -23.58 -15.11
C ASP A 105 -2.78 -23.85 -15.72
N ILE A 106 -2.45 -23.07 -16.75
CA ILE A 106 -1.14 -23.13 -17.43
C ILE A 106 -0.34 -21.83 -17.28
N LYS A 107 -0.79 -20.90 -16.43
CA LYS A 107 -0.21 -19.55 -16.28
C LYS A 107 1.27 -19.60 -16.00
N LYS A 108 1.72 -20.40 -15.04
CA LYS A 108 3.15 -20.54 -14.70
C LYS A 108 4.00 -20.97 -15.89
N LYS A 109 3.47 -21.83 -16.77
CA LYS A 109 4.17 -22.29 -17.98
C LYS A 109 4.24 -21.18 -19.04
N VAL A 110 3.13 -20.47 -19.24
CA VAL A 110 3.03 -19.39 -20.24
C VAL A 110 3.87 -18.20 -19.85
N PHE A 111 3.86 -17.80 -18.58
CA PHE A 111 4.61 -16.65 -18.05
C PHE A 111 5.96 -17.04 -17.43
N LYS A 112 6.56 -18.13 -17.88
CA LYS A 112 7.80 -18.70 -17.32
C LYS A 112 8.93 -17.66 -17.20
N GLU A 113 9.13 -16.82 -18.23
CA GLU A 113 10.16 -15.78 -18.24
C GLU A 113 10.00 -14.79 -17.05
N ILE A 114 8.75 -14.44 -16.73
CA ILE A 114 8.45 -13.57 -15.56
C ILE A 114 8.73 -14.32 -14.26
N TYR A 115 8.31 -15.58 -14.18
CA TYR A 115 8.58 -16.41 -13.00
C TYR A 115 10.07 -16.62 -12.77
N ASP A 116 10.85 -16.89 -13.83
CA ASP A 116 12.30 -17.10 -13.72
C ASP A 116 13.02 -15.86 -13.16
N ASN A 117 12.59 -14.66 -13.54
CA ASN A 117 13.10 -13.40 -12.98
C ASN A 117 12.76 -13.22 -11.49
N LEU A 118 11.73 -13.89 -11.01
CA LEU A 118 11.30 -13.92 -9.62
C LEU A 118 11.78 -15.17 -8.87
N GLY A 119 12.73 -15.93 -9.43
CA GLY A 119 13.28 -17.14 -8.83
C GLY A 119 12.58 -18.45 -9.25
N GLY A 120 11.53 -18.38 -10.07
CA GLY A 120 10.86 -19.54 -10.68
C GLY A 120 9.82 -20.25 -9.82
N ASN A 121 9.80 -20.05 -8.50
CA ASN A 121 8.96 -20.81 -7.58
C ASN A 121 7.90 -20.00 -6.82
N ILE A 122 7.83 -18.70 -7.02
CA ILE A 122 6.86 -17.84 -6.31
C ILE A 122 5.44 -18.33 -6.58
N ARG A 123 4.70 -18.58 -5.51
CA ARG A 123 3.27 -18.91 -5.53
C ARG A 123 2.41 -17.86 -4.86
N ILE A 124 2.97 -17.13 -3.88
CA ILE A 124 2.25 -16.15 -3.07
C ILE A 124 3.11 -14.90 -2.80
N ILE A 125 2.49 -13.75 -2.97
CA ILE A 125 3.02 -12.47 -2.53
C ILE A 125 2.01 -11.86 -1.56
N VAL A 126 2.46 -11.49 -0.36
CA VAL A 126 1.65 -10.81 0.65
C VAL A 126 2.16 -9.38 0.80
N SER A 127 1.30 -8.41 0.54
CA SER A 127 1.61 -6.99 0.72
C SER A 127 0.80 -6.40 1.87
N ALA A 128 1.45 -5.61 2.71
CA ALA A 128 0.79 -4.93 3.83
C ALA A 128 1.41 -3.55 4.08
N ALA A 129 0.95 -2.88 5.11
CA ALA A 129 1.43 -1.59 5.61
C ALA A 129 0.94 -0.35 4.86
N ALA A 130 0.53 -0.42 3.59
CA ALA A 130 -0.07 0.67 2.84
C ALA A 130 -1.04 0.14 1.76
N PRO A 131 -1.94 0.97 1.21
CA PRO A 131 -2.74 0.61 0.04
C PRO A 131 -1.86 0.33 -1.17
N ILE A 132 -2.36 -0.50 -2.09
CA ILE A 132 -1.70 -0.80 -3.37
C ILE A 132 -2.67 -0.55 -4.53
N ASP A 133 -2.14 -0.18 -5.70
CA ASP A 133 -2.96 -0.09 -6.90
C ASP A 133 -3.58 -1.45 -7.24
N LYS A 134 -4.91 -1.50 -7.30
CA LYS A 134 -5.67 -2.71 -7.65
C LYS A 134 -5.20 -3.36 -8.95
N LYS A 135 -4.68 -2.57 -9.90
CA LYS A 135 -4.13 -3.08 -11.16
C LYS A 135 -2.93 -3.98 -10.96
N VAL A 136 -2.08 -3.66 -9.98
CA VAL A 136 -0.86 -4.44 -9.70
C VAL A 136 -1.22 -5.80 -9.14
N GLY A 137 -2.08 -5.85 -8.13
CA GLY A 137 -2.55 -7.13 -7.58
C GLY A 137 -3.29 -7.97 -8.60
N LYS A 138 -4.21 -7.35 -9.36
CA LYS A 138 -4.93 -8.03 -10.45
C LYS A 138 -3.96 -8.60 -11.49
N TRP A 139 -2.93 -7.87 -11.88
CA TRP A 139 -1.94 -8.33 -12.83
C TRP A 139 -1.15 -9.55 -12.30
N LEU A 140 -0.77 -9.55 -11.01
CA LEU A 140 -0.12 -10.70 -10.37
C LEU A 140 -1.03 -11.93 -10.43
N GLU A 141 -2.31 -11.81 -10.11
CA GLU A 141 -3.29 -12.90 -10.23
C GLU A 141 -3.47 -13.34 -11.67
N ASP A 142 -3.46 -12.41 -12.63
CA ASP A 142 -3.59 -12.69 -14.06
C ASP A 142 -2.42 -13.53 -14.61
N ILE A 143 -1.21 -13.34 -14.08
CA ILE A 143 -0.06 -14.18 -14.43
C ILE A 143 0.06 -15.44 -13.57
N GLY A 144 -0.80 -15.63 -12.57
CA GLY A 144 -0.90 -16.85 -11.75
C GLY A 144 -0.20 -16.80 -10.40
N ILE A 145 0.26 -15.64 -9.96
CA ILE A 145 0.79 -15.44 -8.60
C ILE A 145 -0.36 -15.03 -7.69
N LEU A 146 -0.58 -15.78 -6.61
CA LEU A 146 -1.56 -15.41 -5.59
C LEU A 146 -1.10 -14.14 -4.88
N PHE A 147 -1.93 -13.09 -4.97
CA PHE A 147 -1.65 -11.82 -4.32
C PHE A 147 -2.60 -11.60 -3.15
N LEU A 148 -2.05 -11.42 -1.95
CA LEU A 148 -2.81 -11.19 -0.73
C LEU A 148 -2.43 -9.86 -0.10
N GLN A 149 -3.42 -9.20 0.52
CA GLN A 149 -3.23 -7.98 1.27
C GLN A 149 -3.54 -8.22 2.74
N GLY A 150 -2.65 -7.71 3.61
CA GLY A 150 -2.82 -7.74 5.05
C GLY A 150 -2.93 -6.35 5.63
N TYR A 151 -3.64 -6.25 6.77
CA TYR A 151 -3.80 -5.03 7.53
C TYR A 151 -3.57 -5.29 9.02
N GLY A 152 -2.95 -4.33 9.65
CA GLY A 152 -2.78 -4.29 11.10
C GLY A 152 -1.73 -3.26 11.50
N LEU A 153 -1.46 -3.20 12.79
CA LEU A 153 -0.59 -2.20 13.41
C LEU A 153 0.39 -2.89 14.35
N THR A 154 1.43 -2.18 14.75
CA THR A 154 2.37 -2.67 15.77
C THR A 154 1.64 -3.02 17.06
N GLU A 155 0.65 -2.22 17.42
CA GLU A 155 -0.22 -2.39 18.58
C GLU A 155 -1.07 -3.67 18.53
N THR A 156 -1.25 -4.27 17.35
CA THR A 156 -2.03 -5.52 17.16
C THR A 156 -1.19 -6.75 16.81
N ALA A 157 0.14 -6.67 16.89
CA ALA A 157 1.19 -7.70 16.82
C ALA A 157 1.13 -8.70 15.65
N PRO A 158 1.22 -8.34 14.41
CA PRO A 158 0.94 -7.09 13.70
C PRO A 158 -0.32 -7.15 12.84
N ILE A 159 -1.01 -8.33 12.75
CA ILE A 159 -2.03 -8.57 11.74
C ILE A 159 -3.42 -8.72 12.35
N SER A 160 -4.34 -7.91 11.85
CA SER A 160 -5.74 -7.90 12.27
C SER A 160 -6.68 -8.35 11.16
N ALA A 161 -6.30 -8.15 9.90
CA ALA A 161 -7.04 -8.61 8.73
C ALA A 161 -6.11 -9.10 7.62
N LEU A 162 -6.60 -10.03 6.82
CA LEU A 162 -5.89 -10.62 5.68
C LEU A 162 -6.89 -11.04 4.62
N THR A 163 -6.58 -10.84 3.33
CA THR A 163 -7.36 -11.42 2.25
C THR A 163 -7.19 -12.95 2.24
N PRO A 164 -8.30 -13.73 2.25
CA PRO A 164 -8.20 -15.17 2.26
C PRO A 164 -7.81 -15.73 0.87
N GLU A 165 -6.99 -16.78 0.83
CA GLU A 165 -6.50 -17.36 -0.41
C GLU A 165 -7.63 -17.95 -1.28
N TYR A 166 -8.72 -18.40 -0.67
CA TYR A 166 -9.87 -18.98 -1.38
C TYR A 166 -10.72 -17.92 -2.10
N LYS A 167 -10.66 -16.66 -1.69
CA LYS A 167 -11.35 -15.53 -2.32
C LYS A 167 -10.53 -14.25 -2.10
N PRO A 168 -9.39 -14.08 -2.79
CA PRO A 168 -8.61 -12.85 -2.68
C PRO A 168 -9.41 -11.67 -3.26
N MET A 169 -9.31 -10.51 -2.60
CA MET A 169 -9.96 -9.28 -3.06
C MET A 169 -8.94 -8.14 -3.06
N CYS A 170 -8.39 -7.89 -4.22
CA CYS A 170 -7.41 -6.83 -4.41
C CYS A 170 -8.00 -5.44 -4.11
N GLY A 171 -7.30 -4.67 -3.29
CA GLY A 171 -7.70 -3.34 -2.83
C GLY A 171 -8.53 -3.34 -1.56
N SER A 172 -8.79 -4.51 -0.95
CA SER A 172 -9.26 -4.61 0.43
C SER A 172 -8.08 -4.90 1.37
N ALA A 173 -8.25 -4.56 2.63
CA ALA A 173 -7.36 -4.99 3.71
C ALA A 173 -7.58 -6.46 4.13
N GLY A 174 -8.55 -7.14 3.51
CA GLY A 174 -8.98 -8.50 3.82
C GLY A 174 -10.12 -8.55 4.84
N LYS A 175 -10.31 -9.75 5.41
CA LYS A 175 -11.28 -10.00 6.48
C LYS A 175 -10.57 -10.11 7.82
N ALA A 176 -11.26 -9.84 8.91
CA ALA A 176 -10.74 -10.01 10.26
C ALA A 176 -10.16 -11.43 10.43
N VAL A 177 -8.91 -11.54 10.87
CA VAL A 177 -8.31 -12.86 11.12
C VAL A 177 -9.00 -13.57 12.29
N VAL A 178 -8.82 -14.88 12.39
CA VAL A 178 -9.43 -15.68 13.45
C VAL A 178 -9.10 -15.10 14.82
N GLN A 179 -10.14 -14.96 15.68
CA GLN A 179 -10.13 -14.33 17.00
C GLN A 179 -10.01 -12.79 17.01
N ALA A 180 -9.81 -12.12 15.87
CA ALA A 180 -9.95 -10.68 15.80
C ALA A 180 -11.41 -10.28 15.53
N GLN A 181 -11.84 -9.21 16.18
CA GLN A 181 -13.13 -8.55 15.94
C GLN A 181 -12.82 -7.15 15.44
N ILE A 182 -13.43 -6.78 14.33
CA ILE A 182 -13.24 -5.46 13.71
C ILE A 182 -14.62 -4.84 13.50
N LYS A 183 -14.78 -3.61 13.92
CA LYS A 183 -16.00 -2.81 13.72
C LYS A 183 -15.65 -1.44 13.17
N VAL A 184 -16.64 -0.78 12.59
CA VAL A 184 -16.57 0.63 12.19
C VAL A 184 -17.26 1.45 13.27
N ASP A 185 -16.55 2.41 13.82
CA ASP A 185 -17.07 3.30 14.84
C ASP A 185 -17.65 4.58 14.21
N HIS A 186 -18.84 5.01 14.70
CA HIS A 186 -19.55 6.20 14.22
C HIS A 186 -19.58 6.33 12.68
N PRO A 187 -20.11 5.32 11.96
CA PRO A 187 -20.12 5.34 10.49
C PRO A 187 -20.99 6.49 9.96
N ASN A 188 -20.50 7.17 8.93
CA ASN A 188 -21.24 8.16 8.17
C ASN A 188 -22.30 7.49 7.26
N GLU A 189 -23.03 8.29 6.46
CA GLU A 189 -24.03 7.81 5.49
C GLU A 189 -23.50 6.80 4.47
N LYS A 190 -22.19 6.74 4.26
CA LYS A 190 -21.50 5.79 3.36
C LYS A 190 -20.96 4.56 4.09
N GLY A 191 -21.19 4.44 5.38
CA GLY A 191 -20.65 3.37 6.20
C GLY A 191 -19.17 3.55 6.60
N GLU A 192 -18.57 4.71 6.30
CA GLU A 192 -17.18 5.01 6.66
C GLU A 192 -17.08 5.58 8.06
N GLY A 193 -16.18 5.07 8.86
CA GLY A 193 -15.87 5.53 10.20
C GLY A 193 -14.51 5.01 10.65
N GLU A 194 -14.15 5.21 11.92
CA GLU A 194 -12.92 4.67 12.45
C GLU A 194 -12.97 3.14 12.57
N ILE A 195 -11.91 2.49 12.10
CA ILE A 195 -11.75 1.04 12.26
C ILE A 195 -11.28 0.75 13.68
N MET A 196 -12.10 0.05 14.44
CA MET A 196 -11.77 -0.41 15.79
C MET A 196 -11.48 -1.90 15.80
N ILE A 197 -10.47 -2.29 16.57
CA ILE A 197 -9.93 -3.65 16.58
C ILE A 197 -9.91 -4.20 17.99
N LYS A 198 -10.44 -5.41 18.16
CA LYS A 198 -10.29 -6.19 19.39
C LYS A 198 -9.68 -7.54 19.05
N SER A 199 -8.57 -7.89 19.69
CA SER A 199 -7.82 -9.11 19.39
C SER A 199 -7.06 -9.60 20.63
N PRO A 200 -6.84 -10.91 20.78
CA PRO A 200 -5.94 -11.45 21.80
C PRO A 200 -4.49 -10.99 21.63
N THR A 201 -4.13 -10.49 20.46
CA THR A 201 -2.78 -9.98 20.13
C THR A 201 -2.64 -8.47 20.32
N LEU A 202 -3.68 -7.81 20.85
CA LEU A 202 -3.61 -6.39 21.18
C LEU A 202 -2.55 -6.14 22.26
N MET A 203 -1.81 -5.04 22.13
CA MET A 203 -0.85 -4.60 23.14
C MET A 203 -1.50 -4.44 24.53
N LEU A 204 -0.71 -4.54 25.58
CA LEU A 204 -1.16 -4.25 26.94
C LEU A 204 -1.32 -2.75 27.18
N GLY A 205 -0.61 -1.92 26.43
CA GLY A 205 -0.62 -0.46 26.52
C GLY A 205 0.67 0.14 26.02
N TYR A 206 0.72 1.46 25.98
CA TYR A 206 1.95 2.21 25.71
C TYR A 206 2.83 2.26 26.95
N TYR A 207 4.13 2.07 26.76
CA TYR A 207 5.10 2.01 27.85
C TYR A 207 5.16 3.35 28.59
N GLU A 208 4.96 3.32 29.90
CA GLU A 208 4.95 4.50 30.79
C GLU A 208 3.99 5.63 30.36
N ASP A 209 2.93 5.31 29.58
CA ASP A 209 1.93 6.27 29.12
C ASP A 209 0.51 5.71 29.27
N GLU A 210 0.02 5.77 30.51
CA GLU A 210 -1.34 5.30 30.84
C GLU A 210 -2.44 6.16 30.19
N GLU A 211 -2.18 7.45 29.99
CA GLU A 211 -3.15 8.38 29.41
C GLU A 211 -3.37 8.03 27.95
N ALA A 212 -2.30 7.93 27.17
CA ALA A 212 -2.40 7.49 25.77
C ALA A 212 -2.96 6.06 25.65
N THR A 213 -2.71 5.18 26.64
CA THR A 213 -3.28 3.84 26.64
C THR A 213 -4.79 3.87 26.82
N LYS A 214 -5.30 4.68 27.76
CA LYS A 214 -6.74 4.86 28.02
C LYS A 214 -7.47 5.54 26.85
N GLU A 215 -6.78 6.44 26.15
CA GLU A 215 -7.32 7.06 24.93
C GLU A 215 -7.39 6.07 23.75
N ALA A 216 -6.42 5.13 23.69
CA ALA A 216 -6.31 4.19 22.57
C ALA A 216 -7.15 2.92 22.75
N ILE A 217 -7.41 2.48 23.98
CA ILE A 217 -8.10 1.20 24.27
C ILE A 217 -9.33 1.49 25.11
N GLU A 218 -10.50 1.19 24.55
CA GLU A 218 -11.79 1.30 25.22
C GLU A 218 -11.93 0.31 26.38
N PRO A 219 -12.77 0.59 27.39
CA PRO A 219 -13.03 -0.33 28.50
C PRO A 219 -13.52 -1.72 28.07
N ASP A 220 -14.20 -1.83 26.93
CA ASP A 220 -14.67 -3.09 26.36
C ASP A 220 -13.59 -3.84 25.58
N GLY A 221 -12.36 -3.28 25.47
CA GLY A 221 -11.18 -3.87 24.85
C GLY A 221 -11.05 -3.61 23.35
N TYR A 222 -11.83 -2.72 22.77
CA TYR A 222 -11.59 -2.24 21.41
C TYR A 222 -10.50 -1.17 21.38
N PHE A 223 -9.63 -1.29 20.40
CA PHE A 223 -8.52 -0.38 20.14
C PHE A 223 -8.86 0.56 19.00
N HIS A 224 -8.64 1.85 19.20
CA HIS A 224 -8.74 2.90 18.18
C HIS A 224 -7.54 2.85 17.24
N SER A 225 -7.74 2.37 16.01
CA SER A 225 -6.63 2.22 15.05
C SER A 225 -6.15 3.55 14.48
N GLY A 226 -6.97 4.59 14.53
CA GLY A 226 -6.76 5.85 13.82
C GLY A 226 -6.91 5.71 12.30
N ASP A 227 -7.28 4.55 11.78
CA ASP A 227 -7.57 4.33 10.37
C ASP A 227 -9.06 4.49 10.10
N ILE A 228 -9.40 5.16 9.01
CA ILE A 228 -10.78 5.35 8.57
C ILE A 228 -11.06 4.37 7.43
N GLY A 229 -12.25 3.76 7.46
CA GLY A 229 -12.62 2.79 6.45
C GLY A 229 -14.07 2.32 6.59
N TYR A 230 -14.40 1.30 5.83
CA TYR A 230 -15.70 0.63 5.87
C TYR A 230 -15.53 -0.88 5.73
N ILE A 231 -16.58 -1.61 6.05
CA ILE A 231 -16.67 -3.06 5.89
C ILE A 231 -17.83 -3.33 4.94
N ASP A 232 -17.57 -4.12 3.88
CA ASP A 232 -18.61 -4.49 2.93
C ASP A 232 -19.51 -5.63 3.45
N ASP A 233 -20.57 -5.95 2.70
CA ASP A 233 -21.54 -7.00 3.05
C ASP A 233 -20.92 -8.41 3.13
N GLU A 234 -19.74 -8.60 2.50
CA GLU A 234 -19.00 -9.87 2.58
C GLU A 234 -17.98 -9.89 3.73
N GLY A 235 -17.83 -8.81 4.48
CA GLY A 235 -16.91 -8.67 5.61
C GLY A 235 -15.49 -8.30 5.20
N TYR A 236 -15.27 -7.79 3.98
CA TYR A 236 -13.98 -7.21 3.60
C TYR A 236 -13.85 -5.79 4.09
N ILE A 237 -12.69 -5.48 4.63
CA ILE A 237 -12.35 -4.18 5.20
C ILE A 237 -11.65 -3.35 4.12
N PHE A 238 -12.07 -2.10 3.97
CA PHE A 238 -11.47 -1.13 3.06
C PHE A 238 -11.00 0.08 3.86
N ILE A 239 -9.71 0.36 3.82
CA ILE A 239 -9.12 1.53 4.47
C ILE A 239 -9.11 2.68 3.46
N THR A 240 -9.72 3.81 3.83
CA THR A 240 -9.82 5.00 2.98
C THR A 240 -8.83 6.09 3.37
N GLY A 241 -8.34 6.10 4.61
CA GLY A 241 -7.33 7.06 5.07
C GLY A 241 -7.03 6.97 6.56
N ARG A 242 -6.35 8.00 7.07
CA ARG A 242 -6.01 8.16 8.48
C ARG A 242 -6.75 9.34 9.10
N SER A 243 -7.32 9.16 10.30
CA SER A 243 -8.05 10.21 11.02
C SER A 243 -7.19 11.46 11.24
N LYS A 244 -5.91 11.29 11.57
CA LYS A 244 -4.93 12.39 11.77
C LYS A 244 -4.53 13.13 10.49
N ASN A 245 -4.75 12.53 9.31
CA ASN A 245 -4.40 13.12 8.02
C ASN A 245 -5.60 13.73 7.30
N VAL A 246 -6.81 13.51 7.80
CA VAL A 246 -8.05 14.01 7.19
C VAL A 246 -8.00 15.53 7.05
N ILE A 247 -8.24 16.01 5.85
CA ILE A 247 -8.45 17.42 5.56
C ILE A 247 -9.96 17.68 5.62
N VAL A 248 -10.40 18.42 6.62
CA VAL A 248 -11.82 18.76 6.78
C VAL A 248 -12.09 20.07 6.05
N THR A 249 -13.00 20.04 5.09
CA THR A 249 -13.43 21.26 4.37
C THR A 249 -14.36 22.09 5.25
N GLN A 250 -14.55 23.38 4.91
CA GLN A 250 -15.51 24.26 5.59
C GLN A 250 -16.93 23.68 5.65
N ASN A 251 -17.33 22.93 4.64
CA ASN A 251 -18.64 22.27 4.57
C ASN A 251 -18.68 20.92 5.31
N GLY A 252 -17.68 20.64 6.18
CA GLY A 252 -17.62 19.42 6.99
C GLY A 252 -17.32 18.13 6.18
N LYS A 253 -16.90 18.23 4.91
CA LYS A 253 -16.54 17.06 4.11
C LYS A 253 -15.12 16.63 4.41
N ASN A 254 -14.95 15.34 4.67
CA ASN A 254 -13.65 14.72 4.86
C ASN A 254 -12.98 14.43 3.51
N ILE A 255 -11.72 14.82 3.40
CA ILE A 255 -10.84 14.48 2.28
C ILE A 255 -9.69 13.65 2.83
N TYR A 256 -9.49 12.48 2.27
CA TYR A 256 -8.40 11.57 2.62
C TYR A 256 -7.26 11.77 1.62
N PRO A 257 -6.13 12.36 2.06
CA PRO A 257 -5.00 12.65 1.16
C PRO A 257 -4.49 11.41 0.41
N GLU A 258 -4.50 10.27 1.08
CA GLU A 258 -4.01 9.00 0.54
C GLU A 258 -4.77 8.56 -0.71
N GLU A 259 -6.08 8.85 -0.78
CA GLU A 259 -6.90 8.57 -1.96
C GLU A 259 -6.44 9.38 -3.18
N ILE A 260 -6.07 10.63 -2.96
CA ILE A 260 -5.59 11.53 -4.03
C ILE A 260 -4.16 11.13 -4.43
N GLU A 261 -3.30 10.86 -3.45
CA GLU A 261 -1.91 10.44 -3.67
C GLU A 261 -1.84 9.19 -4.54
N MET A 262 -2.67 8.17 -4.25
CA MET A 262 -2.74 6.94 -5.05
C MET A 262 -3.10 7.19 -6.52
N LEU A 263 -3.80 8.29 -6.83
CA LEU A 263 -4.09 8.67 -8.21
C LEU A 263 -2.93 9.45 -8.84
N LEU A 264 -2.25 10.29 -8.06
CA LEU A 264 -1.13 11.10 -8.52
C LEU A 264 0.14 10.26 -8.74
N ASP A 265 0.38 9.23 -7.93
CA ASP A 265 1.49 8.28 -8.08
C ASP A 265 1.50 7.54 -9.41
N LYS A 266 0.37 7.57 -10.16
CA LYS A 266 0.26 6.98 -11.51
C LYS A 266 0.82 7.87 -12.60
N ILE A 267 1.15 9.11 -12.30
CA ILE A 267 1.73 10.07 -13.24
C ILE A 267 3.22 9.71 -13.39
N PRO A 268 3.70 9.38 -14.61
CA PRO A 268 5.07 8.91 -14.81
C PRO A 268 6.15 9.89 -14.37
N GLU A 269 5.87 11.19 -14.45
CA GLU A 269 6.77 12.27 -14.09
C GLU A 269 6.86 12.50 -12.57
N ILE A 270 6.06 11.77 -11.77
CA ILE A 270 6.06 11.85 -10.30
C ILE A 270 6.79 10.65 -9.73
N LYS A 271 7.85 10.91 -8.96
CA LYS A 271 8.56 9.90 -8.17
C LYS A 271 7.88 9.63 -6.85
N GLU A 272 7.45 10.70 -6.17
CA GLU A 272 6.75 10.64 -4.89
C GLU A 272 5.85 11.85 -4.72
N VAL A 273 4.74 11.66 -4.01
CA VAL A 273 3.80 12.75 -3.73
C VAL A 273 3.27 12.70 -2.29
N MET A 274 3.05 13.86 -1.73
CA MET A 274 2.35 14.06 -0.46
C MET A 274 1.26 15.13 -0.66
N VAL A 275 0.01 14.79 -0.34
CA VAL A 275 -1.12 15.72 -0.42
C VAL A 275 -1.49 16.21 0.99
N TYR A 276 -1.75 17.49 1.14
CA TYR A 276 -2.13 18.11 2.41
C TYR A 276 -2.96 19.37 2.20
N GLY A 277 -3.63 19.80 3.27
CA GLY A 277 -4.35 21.07 3.30
C GLY A 277 -3.43 22.21 3.71
N LYS A 278 -3.31 23.26 2.87
CA LYS A 278 -2.56 24.48 3.15
C LYS A 278 -3.51 25.65 3.33
N SER A 279 -3.27 26.49 4.34
CA SER A 279 -4.03 27.74 4.44
C SER A 279 -3.60 28.74 3.36
N PRO A 280 -4.51 29.62 2.88
CA PRO A 280 -4.18 30.64 1.87
C PRO A 280 -3.05 31.61 2.27
N GLU A 281 -2.76 31.77 3.56
CA GLU A 281 -1.71 32.66 4.11
C GLU A 281 -0.36 31.96 4.33
N GLY A 282 -0.20 30.71 3.85
CA GLY A 282 1.05 29.96 4.02
C GLY A 282 1.23 29.31 5.39
N GLU A 283 0.40 29.62 6.36
CA GLU A 283 0.39 28.96 7.66
C GLU A 283 -0.38 27.63 7.59
N GLU A 284 0.13 26.61 8.25
CA GLU A 284 -0.67 25.39 8.48
C GLU A 284 -1.92 25.79 9.28
N ALA A 285 -3.06 25.25 8.87
CA ALA A 285 -4.31 25.45 9.56
C ALA A 285 -4.24 24.92 11.00
N LYS A 286 -3.88 25.79 11.95
CA LYS A 286 -3.87 25.51 13.39
C LYS A 286 -5.26 25.62 14.03
N ARG A 287 -6.28 26.10 13.32
CA ARG A 287 -7.63 26.27 13.84
C ARG A 287 -8.67 25.75 12.87
N LYS A 288 -9.61 24.99 13.40
CA LYS A 288 -10.73 24.39 12.68
C LYS A 288 -11.72 25.38 12.04
N ASP A 289 -11.60 26.69 12.30
CA ASP A 289 -12.78 27.54 12.17
C ASP A 289 -12.79 28.59 11.07
N ASP A 290 -11.68 28.92 10.32
CA ASP A 290 -11.81 30.17 9.56
C ASP A 290 -11.26 30.31 8.15
N LYS A 291 -10.63 29.30 7.49
CA LYS A 291 -10.15 29.52 6.12
C LYS A 291 -10.26 28.26 5.24
N GLU A 292 -10.68 28.49 3.99
CA GLU A 292 -10.76 27.45 2.97
C GLU A 292 -9.38 26.84 2.73
N LEU A 293 -9.17 25.58 3.17
CA LEU A 293 -7.93 24.85 2.95
C LEU A 293 -7.72 24.58 1.46
N ILE A 294 -6.55 24.94 0.96
CA ILE A 294 -6.12 24.65 -0.39
C ILE A 294 -5.52 23.25 -0.42
N ILE A 295 -6.16 22.32 -1.12
CA ILE A 295 -5.59 20.98 -1.33
C ILE A 295 -4.33 21.11 -2.18
N THR A 296 -3.19 20.86 -1.56
CA THR A 296 -1.86 21.06 -2.16
C THR A 296 -1.18 19.71 -2.34
N ALA A 297 -0.62 19.48 -3.52
CA ALA A 297 0.26 18.35 -3.80
C ALA A 297 1.73 18.82 -3.73
N ARG A 298 2.52 18.20 -2.85
CA ARG A 298 3.97 18.35 -2.81
C ARG A 298 4.59 17.14 -3.50
N VAL A 299 5.35 17.38 -4.56
CA VAL A 299 5.81 16.35 -5.51
C VAL A 299 7.32 16.35 -5.60
N ILE A 300 7.91 15.17 -5.56
CA ILE A 300 9.28 14.93 -5.99
C ILE A 300 9.20 14.44 -7.44
N PRO A 301 9.77 15.19 -8.41
CA PRO A 301 9.78 14.79 -9.81
C PRO A 301 10.65 13.55 -10.05
N ASP A 302 10.22 12.67 -10.95
CA ASP A 302 11.06 11.58 -11.49
C ASP A 302 11.92 12.12 -12.63
N LYS A 303 13.11 12.62 -12.27
CA LYS A 303 14.01 13.28 -13.23
C LYS A 303 14.43 12.36 -14.37
N GLU A 304 14.68 11.07 -14.08
CA GLU A 304 15.05 10.10 -15.12
C GLU A 304 13.91 9.89 -16.11
N LYS A 305 12.68 9.80 -15.59
CA LYS A 305 11.51 9.62 -16.44
C LYS A 305 11.15 10.87 -17.23
N ILE A 306 11.34 12.03 -16.64
CA ILE A 306 11.13 13.32 -17.32
C ILE A 306 12.12 13.48 -18.46
N GLU A 307 13.40 13.18 -18.23
CA GLU A 307 14.43 13.24 -19.28
C GLU A 307 14.14 12.25 -20.42
N GLU A 308 13.67 11.02 -20.09
CA GLU A 308 13.26 10.02 -21.09
C GLU A 308 12.09 10.50 -21.96
N LEU A 309 11.09 11.18 -21.36
CA LEU A 309 9.84 11.54 -22.04
C LEU A 309 9.87 12.93 -22.70
N HIS A 310 10.61 13.87 -22.14
CA HIS A 310 10.54 15.29 -22.49
C HIS A 310 11.92 15.91 -22.80
N GLY A 311 13.02 15.16 -22.55
CA GLY A 311 14.38 15.67 -22.68
C GLY A 311 14.80 16.52 -21.46
N ASP A 312 15.89 17.26 -21.62
CA ASP A 312 16.41 18.18 -20.59
C ASP A 312 15.57 19.47 -20.61
N ILE A 313 14.79 19.67 -19.58
CA ILE A 313 13.84 20.79 -19.42
C ILE A 313 14.00 21.46 -18.06
N SER A 314 13.59 22.72 -17.97
CA SER A 314 13.65 23.51 -16.74
C SER A 314 12.62 23.05 -15.66
N ASP A 315 12.88 23.38 -14.39
CA ASP A 315 11.96 23.10 -13.29
C ASP A 315 10.58 23.74 -13.49
N ASP A 316 10.51 24.91 -14.13
CA ASP A 316 9.22 25.56 -14.46
C ASP A 316 8.44 24.76 -15.51
N GLU A 317 9.11 24.18 -16.49
CA GLU A 317 8.49 23.29 -17.48
C GLU A 317 8.07 21.97 -16.84
N ILE A 318 8.89 21.39 -15.97
CA ILE A 318 8.54 20.22 -15.17
C ILE A 318 7.27 20.47 -14.36
N LYS A 319 7.22 21.60 -13.65
CA LYS A 319 6.04 22.01 -12.87
C LYS A 319 4.79 22.15 -13.73
N LYS A 320 4.94 22.73 -14.92
CA LYS A 320 3.83 22.89 -15.86
C LYS A 320 3.31 21.55 -16.38
N ILE A 321 4.20 20.63 -16.76
CA ILE A 321 3.84 19.28 -17.22
C ILE A 321 3.09 18.52 -16.12
N ILE A 322 3.67 18.45 -14.92
CA ILE A 322 3.05 17.74 -13.79
C ILE A 322 1.68 18.37 -13.46
N TRP A 323 1.57 19.70 -13.50
CA TRP A 323 0.31 20.38 -13.24
C TRP A 323 -0.79 20.04 -14.27
N GLU A 324 -0.47 19.94 -15.56
CA GLU A 324 -1.42 19.51 -16.57
C GLU A 324 -1.90 18.07 -16.32
N GLN A 325 -1.01 17.16 -15.91
CA GLN A 325 -1.39 15.79 -15.52
C GLN A 325 -2.28 15.78 -14.27
N ILE A 326 -1.98 16.59 -13.26
CA ILE A 326 -2.82 16.74 -12.06
C ILE A 326 -4.24 17.22 -12.46
N LYS A 327 -4.37 18.15 -13.41
CA LYS A 327 -5.69 18.57 -13.92
C LYS A 327 -6.48 17.42 -14.56
N VAL A 328 -5.80 16.47 -15.21
CA VAL A 328 -6.45 15.27 -15.75
C VAL A 328 -6.95 14.37 -14.62
N VAL A 329 -6.16 14.21 -13.53
CA VAL A 329 -6.59 13.48 -12.33
C VAL A 329 -7.76 14.18 -11.65
N ASN A 330 -7.72 15.51 -11.54
CA ASN A 330 -8.79 16.30 -10.94
C ASN A 330 -10.16 16.09 -11.61
N LYS A 331 -10.20 15.80 -12.92
CA LYS A 331 -11.46 15.49 -13.63
C LYS A 331 -12.11 14.18 -13.14
N LYS A 332 -11.35 13.31 -12.48
CA LYS A 332 -11.85 12.04 -11.92
C LYS A 332 -12.26 12.18 -10.46
N LEU A 333 -11.91 13.29 -9.83
CA LEU A 333 -12.21 13.60 -8.44
C LEU A 333 -13.49 14.45 -8.36
N THR A 334 -14.17 14.36 -7.21
CA THR A 334 -15.20 15.33 -6.89
C THR A 334 -14.58 16.72 -6.68
N SER A 335 -15.28 17.77 -7.03
CA SER A 335 -14.76 19.14 -7.04
C SER A 335 -14.08 19.58 -5.74
N TYR A 336 -14.62 19.15 -4.60
CA TYR A 336 -14.06 19.49 -3.28
C TYR A 336 -12.76 18.73 -2.96
N LYS A 337 -12.44 17.63 -3.66
CA LYS A 337 -11.19 16.85 -3.54
C LYS A 337 -10.10 17.30 -4.52
N ALA A 338 -10.42 18.22 -5.43
CA ALA A 338 -9.49 18.64 -6.48
C ALA A 338 -8.25 19.31 -5.88
N VAL A 339 -7.08 18.89 -6.35
CA VAL A 339 -5.79 19.52 -6.02
C VAL A 339 -5.78 20.92 -6.65
N LYS A 340 -5.56 21.95 -5.84
CA LYS A 340 -5.59 23.36 -6.25
C LYS A 340 -4.22 24.01 -6.31
N ALA A 341 -3.18 23.37 -5.73
CA ALA A 341 -1.80 23.88 -5.74
C ALA A 341 -0.78 22.75 -5.90
N LEU A 342 0.36 23.07 -6.51
CA LEU A 342 1.50 22.17 -6.71
C LEU A 342 2.77 22.81 -6.18
N GLU A 343 3.48 22.07 -5.35
CA GLU A 343 4.82 22.38 -4.88
C GLU A 343 5.80 21.31 -5.37
N LEU A 344 6.89 21.71 -5.98
CA LEU A 344 8.00 20.81 -6.26
C LEU A 344 8.93 20.79 -5.04
N LYS A 345 9.38 19.57 -4.68
CA LYS A 345 10.33 19.35 -3.60
C LYS A 345 11.61 18.77 -4.15
N GLU A 346 12.72 19.34 -3.72
CA GLU A 346 14.05 18.76 -3.94
C GLU A 346 14.38 17.72 -2.86
N GLY A 347 15.18 16.73 -3.25
CA GLY A 347 15.62 15.65 -2.37
C GLY A 347 14.52 14.62 -2.10
N GLU A 348 14.59 13.95 -0.97
CA GLU A 348 13.66 12.88 -0.60
C GLU A 348 12.74 13.32 0.56
N PHE A 349 11.54 12.72 0.65
CA PHE A 349 10.73 12.80 1.86
C PHE A 349 11.38 12.01 2.99
N GLU A 350 11.27 12.51 4.22
CA GLU A 350 11.66 11.72 5.37
C GLU A 350 10.66 10.58 5.60
N LYS A 351 11.16 9.34 5.68
CA LYS A 351 10.34 8.13 5.73
C LYS A 351 10.55 7.32 7.00
N THR A 352 9.58 6.47 7.29
CA THR A 352 9.71 5.39 8.27
C THR A 352 10.53 4.23 7.70
N SER A 353 10.89 3.26 8.55
CA SER A 353 11.53 2.00 8.12
C SER A 353 10.67 1.18 7.12
N THR A 354 9.36 1.42 7.09
CA THR A 354 8.42 0.83 6.11
C THR A 354 8.12 1.74 4.92
N MET A 355 8.99 2.73 4.66
CA MET A 355 8.93 3.63 3.51
C MET A 355 7.71 4.57 3.48
N LYS A 356 7.01 4.77 4.59
CA LYS A 356 5.92 5.76 4.70
C LYS A 356 6.48 7.16 4.96
N ILE A 357 5.93 8.18 4.29
CA ILE A 357 6.29 9.58 4.48
C ILE A 357 5.91 10.03 5.91
N LYS A 358 6.86 10.62 6.63
CA LYS A 358 6.62 11.25 7.93
C LYS A 358 6.01 12.64 7.76
N ARG A 359 4.73 12.70 7.43
CA ARG A 359 3.99 13.94 7.10
C ARG A 359 4.25 15.07 8.09
N TYR A 360 4.18 14.80 9.41
CA TYR A 360 4.37 15.81 10.44
C TYR A 360 5.73 16.49 10.37
N LYS A 361 6.80 15.74 10.02
CA LYS A 361 8.14 16.32 9.86
C LYS A 361 8.27 17.15 8.60
N GLU A 362 7.67 16.70 7.51
CA GLU A 362 7.68 17.46 6.26
C GLU A 362 6.91 18.78 6.38
N LEU A 363 5.80 18.80 7.12
CA LEU A 363 5.01 20.00 7.38
C LEU A 363 5.63 20.92 8.42
N GLN A 364 6.49 20.40 9.33
CA GLN A 364 7.23 21.23 10.29
C GLN A 364 8.41 21.99 9.65
N LYS A 365 9.00 21.48 8.57
CA LYS A 365 10.10 22.15 7.86
C LYS A 365 9.66 23.48 7.23
N ASP A 366 8.39 23.61 6.90
CA ASP A 366 7.83 24.84 6.31
C ASP A 366 7.67 25.98 7.34
N LYS A 367 7.83 25.70 8.65
CA LYS A 367 7.68 26.66 9.74
C LYS A 367 9.00 27.31 10.18
N LYS A 368 10.12 26.88 9.61
CA LYS A 368 11.45 27.45 9.86
C LYS A 368 11.91 28.27 8.67
#